data_f0eb6fc296c5e8b6614bdb1cb944c1c3
#
_entry.id   f0eb6fc296c5e8b6614bdb1cb944c1c3
#
_cell.length_a   1.000
_cell.length_b   1.000
_cell.length_c   1.000
_cell.angle_alpha   90.00
_cell.angle_beta   90.00
_cell.angle_gamma   90.00
#
_symmetry.space_group_name_H-M   'P 1'
#
loop_
_entity.id
_entity.type
_entity.pdbx_description
1 polymer ?
#
loop_
_entity_poly.entity_id
_entity_poly.type
_entity_poly.pdbx_seq_one_letter_code
_entity_poly.pdbx_strand_id
1 'polypeptide(L)'
;MLAIKNVTIVMPDHLIPDGVILTENGKITDFGRKLEIPLGAEIIDGGGNYAGPGLIDIHTHGDGDRYFYDDPHTVSDTLLRHGVTTVLPALYFNLTADEYIAAMDVIEDAVGRGKFRNFGGYYMEGPYLNPKFGCNKELNPWKGAIDRADYVPVADRAAKNARVWCVAPERENIEEFVAYAKSVNDGAVFSVAHSEATPGEIERLMPYGLRLGTHHTNATGTLENFPECRGVCVDEAVQYNDGIYAEIICDFLGIHVHPYLQRLIVKIMGKDRIILISDAFVADGPPIPGCEEAFDINFDRSGEIAGSRMTLDIACANMMMHTGCSLCDVFGYASKNPARLLNMHTKGAVRKGNDADIIIVDHRFSVLKTIIKGEEYHGD
;
A
#
# COMPACT_ATOMS: atom_id res chain seq x y z
N MET A 1 9.85 -2.16 -29.19
CA MET A 1 8.44 -2.57 -29.05
C MET A 1 8.42 -3.97 -28.43
N LEU A 2 7.60 -4.18 -27.38
CA LEU A 2 7.40 -5.47 -26.75
C LEU A 2 5.93 -5.89 -26.98
N ALA A 3 5.71 -7.18 -27.25
CA ALA A 3 4.38 -7.77 -27.37
C ALA A 3 4.21 -8.91 -26.35
N ILE A 4 3.20 -8.78 -25.49
CA ILE A 4 2.78 -9.85 -24.57
C ILE A 4 1.61 -10.56 -25.24
N LYS A 5 1.73 -11.87 -25.48
CA LYS A 5 0.70 -12.67 -26.15
C LYS A 5 0.31 -13.90 -25.34
N ASN A 6 -0.72 -14.60 -25.81
CA ASN A 6 -1.21 -15.83 -25.17
C ASN A 6 -1.53 -15.60 -23.69
N VAL A 7 -2.29 -14.54 -23.43
CA VAL A 7 -2.75 -14.15 -22.10
C VAL A 7 -4.26 -13.90 -22.09
N THR A 8 -4.87 -14.01 -20.92
CA THR A 8 -6.16 -13.40 -20.64
C THR A 8 -5.93 -12.05 -19.99
N ILE A 9 -6.28 -10.95 -20.68
CA ILE A 9 -6.09 -9.59 -20.13
C ILE A 9 -7.14 -9.33 -19.07
N VAL A 10 -6.71 -8.90 -17.89
CA VAL A 10 -7.59 -8.53 -16.79
C VAL A 10 -7.92 -7.05 -16.88
N MET A 11 -9.18 -6.77 -17.19
CA MET A 11 -9.74 -5.42 -17.19
C MET A 11 -10.42 -5.13 -15.84
N PRO A 12 -10.74 -3.87 -15.54
CA PRO A 12 -11.36 -3.54 -14.25
C PRO A 12 -12.70 -4.24 -13.96
N ASP A 13 -13.41 -4.70 -14.99
CA ASP A 13 -14.78 -5.24 -14.90
C ASP A 13 -15.01 -6.51 -15.74
N HIS A 14 -14.05 -6.92 -16.57
CA HIS A 14 -14.15 -8.10 -17.42
C HIS A 14 -12.79 -8.68 -17.81
N LEU A 15 -12.80 -9.84 -18.47
CA LEU A 15 -11.61 -10.52 -18.98
C LEU A 15 -11.63 -10.54 -20.51
N ILE A 16 -10.47 -10.33 -21.14
CA ILE A 16 -10.29 -10.46 -22.60
C ILE A 16 -9.42 -11.69 -22.88
N PRO A 17 -10.02 -12.84 -23.26
CA PRO A 17 -9.26 -14.04 -23.60
C PRO A 17 -8.53 -13.91 -24.94
N ASP A 18 -7.50 -14.75 -25.16
CA ASP A 18 -6.65 -14.71 -26.36
C ASP A 18 -6.05 -13.31 -26.59
N GLY A 19 -5.65 -12.66 -25.51
CA GLY A 19 -5.20 -11.27 -25.50
C GLY A 19 -3.79 -11.09 -25.99
N VAL A 20 -3.55 -9.91 -26.55
CA VAL A 20 -2.23 -9.37 -26.88
C VAL A 20 -2.17 -7.95 -26.30
N ILE A 21 -1.03 -7.61 -25.68
CA ILE A 21 -0.73 -6.25 -25.22
C ILE A 21 0.55 -5.81 -25.94
N LEU A 22 0.49 -4.64 -26.58
CA LEU A 22 1.64 -4.02 -27.27
C LEU A 22 2.14 -2.85 -26.44
N THR A 23 3.47 -2.78 -26.29
CA THR A 23 4.11 -1.69 -25.55
C THR A 23 5.28 -1.11 -26.35
N GLU A 24 5.47 0.20 -26.24
CA GLU A 24 6.58 0.90 -26.83
C GLU A 24 6.96 2.12 -25.99
N ASN A 25 8.27 2.36 -25.83
CA ASN A 25 8.79 3.49 -25.04
C ASN A 25 8.20 3.56 -23.61
N GLY A 26 8.05 2.39 -22.97
CA GLY A 26 7.54 2.29 -21.61
C GLY A 26 6.03 2.51 -21.47
N LYS A 27 5.27 2.57 -22.57
CA LYS A 27 3.82 2.79 -22.57
C LYS A 27 3.07 1.66 -23.28
N ILE A 28 1.84 1.42 -22.86
CA ILE A 28 0.89 0.54 -23.54
C ILE A 28 0.37 1.29 -24.78
N THR A 29 0.66 0.76 -25.96
CA THR A 29 0.23 1.37 -27.23
C THR A 29 -1.07 0.79 -27.73
N ASP A 30 -1.27 -0.52 -27.56
CA ASP A 30 -2.51 -1.20 -27.91
C ASP A 30 -2.71 -2.47 -27.08
N PHE A 31 -3.94 -2.92 -26.99
CA PHE A 31 -4.28 -4.22 -26.40
C PHE A 31 -5.62 -4.71 -26.92
N GLY A 32 -5.83 -6.02 -26.92
CA GLY A 32 -7.09 -6.60 -27.32
C GLY A 32 -6.98 -8.07 -27.71
N ARG A 33 -8.08 -8.63 -28.16
CA ARG A 33 -8.17 -10.01 -28.58
C ARG A 33 -7.57 -10.18 -29.99
N LYS A 34 -6.62 -11.15 -30.14
CA LYS A 34 -6.04 -11.51 -31.46
C LYS A 34 -5.46 -10.31 -32.22
N LEU A 35 -4.84 -9.38 -31.50
CA LEU A 35 -4.19 -8.24 -32.13
C LEU A 35 -3.01 -8.70 -32.98
N GLU A 36 -2.80 -8.05 -34.12
CA GLU A 36 -1.63 -8.32 -34.97
C GLU A 36 -0.34 -7.80 -34.28
N ILE A 37 0.66 -8.67 -34.20
CA ILE A 37 1.94 -8.33 -33.59
C ILE A 37 2.87 -7.81 -34.69
N PRO A 38 3.40 -6.58 -34.55
CA PRO A 38 4.30 -5.99 -35.52
C PRO A 38 5.58 -6.85 -35.72
N LEU A 39 6.04 -6.92 -36.96
CA LEU A 39 7.26 -7.65 -37.29
C LEU A 39 8.47 -7.03 -36.55
N GLY A 40 9.26 -7.87 -35.89
CA GLY A 40 10.43 -7.45 -35.13
C GLY A 40 10.14 -7.04 -33.70
N ALA A 41 8.89 -7.14 -33.22
CA ALA A 41 8.60 -6.97 -31.80
C ALA A 41 9.23 -8.12 -30.98
N GLU A 42 9.80 -7.78 -29.84
CA GLU A 42 10.16 -8.75 -28.79
C GLU A 42 8.89 -9.39 -28.25
N ILE A 43 8.89 -10.69 -27.99
CA ILE A 43 7.69 -11.43 -27.62
C ILE A 43 7.85 -12.07 -26.23
N ILE A 44 6.93 -11.72 -25.34
CA ILE A 44 6.68 -12.47 -24.12
C ILE A 44 5.45 -13.36 -24.32
N ASP A 45 5.63 -14.67 -24.17
CA ASP A 45 4.52 -15.63 -24.16
C ASP A 45 4.03 -15.81 -22.73
N GLY A 46 2.75 -15.50 -22.48
CA GLY A 46 2.15 -15.61 -21.15
C GLY A 46 1.61 -17.00 -20.82
N GLY A 47 1.74 -17.97 -21.71
CA GLY A 47 1.40 -19.38 -21.42
C GLY A 47 -0.08 -19.64 -21.12
N GLY A 48 -1.00 -18.78 -21.58
CA GLY A 48 -2.42 -18.87 -21.29
C GLY A 48 -2.85 -18.30 -19.94
N ASN A 49 -1.92 -17.67 -19.21
CA ASN A 49 -2.15 -17.05 -17.90
C ASN A 49 -2.80 -15.67 -18.00
N TYR A 50 -2.93 -15.00 -16.87
CA TYR A 50 -3.62 -13.70 -16.76
C TYR A 50 -2.61 -12.56 -16.77
N ALA A 51 -2.84 -11.54 -17.58
CA ALA A 51 -2.03 -10.32 -17.60
C ALA A 51 -2.87 -9.14 -17.07
N GLY A 52 -2.40 -8.50 -16.03
CA GLY A 52 -3.03 -7.33 -15.39
C GLY A 52 -2.05 -6.20 -15.15
N PRO A 53 -2.52 -5.06 -14.63
CA PRO A 53 -1.62 -3.97 -14.24
C PRO A 53 -0.68 -4.40 -13.14
N GLY A 54 0.52 -3.82 -13.10
CA GLY A 54 1.46 -4.02 -12.00
C GLY A 54 0.88 -3.60 -10.66
N LEU A 55 1.29 -4.29 -9.60
CA LEU A 55 0.81 -4.03 -8.24
C LEU A 55 1.38 -2.71 -7.70
N ILE A 56 0.60 -2.04 -6.89
CA ILE A 56 0.94 -0.78 -6.22
C ILE A 56 0.79 -0.99 -4.72
N ASP A 57 1.90 -1.18 -4.02
CA ASP A 57 1.92 -1.28 -2.57
C ASP A 57 2.17 0.10 -1.96
N ILE A 58 1.13 0.64 -1.34
CA ILE A 58 1.22 2.00 -0.79
C ILE A 58 1.71 2.02 0.66
N HIS A 59 1.76 0.86 1.33
CA HIS A 59 2.16 0.78 2.73
C HIS A 59 2.99 -0.48 2.97
N THR A 60 4.30 -0.32 3.01
CA THR A 60 5.26 -1.36 3.38
C THR A 60 6.55 -0.73 3.88
N HIS A 61 7.14 -1.25 4.96
CA HIS A 61 8.39 -0.75 5.55
C HIS A 61 9.63 -1.34 4.91
N GLY A 62 9.45 -2.48 4.21
CA GLY A 62 10.55 -3.20 3.58
C GLY A 62 10.09 -4.49 2.92
N ASP A 63 10.96 -5.49 2.90
CA ASP A 63 10.69 -6.84 2.36
C ASP A 63 10.40 -7.90 3.45
N GLY A 64 10.24 -7.46 4.70
CA GLY A 64 10.08 -8.33 5.87
C GLY A 64 11.40 -8.70 6.57
N ASP A 65 12.52 -8.56 5.89
CA ASP A 65 13.87 -8.81 6.41
C ASP A 65 14.74 -7.54 6.49
N ARG A 66 14.46 -6.53 5.64
CA ARG A 66 15.23 -5.27 5.52
C ARG A 66 14.29 -4.09 5.37
N TYR A 67 14.63 -2.97 6.01
CA TYR A 67 13.97 -1.70 5.73
C TYR A 67 14.49 -1.07 4.42
N PHE A 68 13.70 -0.21 3.80
CA PHE A 68 14.11 0.50 2.58
C PHE A 68 15.35 1.38 2.78
N TYR A 69 15.58 1.89 3.98
CA TYR A 69 16.75 2.71 4.29
C TYR A 69 18.00 1.88 4.69
N ASP A 70 17.86 0.56 4.85
CA ASP A 70 19.00 -0.35 5.06
C ASP A 70 19.60 -0.79 3.72
N ASP A 71 18.75 -1.26 2.81
CA ASP A 71 19.16 -1.74 1.49
C ASP A 71 18.02 -1.55 0.46
N PRO A 72 17.83 -0.30 -0.03
CA PRO A 72 16.73 0.02 -0.95
C PRO A 72 16.81 -0.76 -2.27
N HIS A 73 17.99 -1.16 -2.70
CA HIS A 73 18.16 -1.94 -3.92
C HIS A 73 17.59 -3.36 -3.77
N THR A 74 18.04 -4.11 -2.75
CA THR A 74 17.56 -5.49 -2.52
C THR A 74 16.07 -5.52 -2.24
N VAL A 75 15.54 -4.57 -1.45
CA VAL A 75 14.09 -4.48 -1.18
C VAL A 75 13.33 -4.21 -2.48
N SER A 76 13.79 -3.26 -3.31
CA SER A 76 13.17 -2.98 -4.62
C SER A 76 13.17 -4.23 -5.53
N ASP A 77 14.29 -4.96 -5.59
CA ASP A 77 14.42 -6.19 -6.37
C ASP A 77 13.44 -7.27 -5.89
N THR A 78 13.38 -7.51 -4.59
CA THR A 78 12.43 -8.46 -3.98
C THR A 78 10.99 -8.13 -4.39
N LEU A 79 10.58 -6.88 -4.20
CA LEU A 79 9.21 -6.46 -4.50
C LEU A 79 8.88 -6.53 -6.00
N LEU A 80 9.84 -6.21 -6.88
CA LEU A 80 9.66 -6.35 -8.34
C LEU A 80 9.47 -7.81 -8.75
N ARG A 81 10.17 -8.77 -8.14
CA ARG A 81 9.96 -10.21 -8.37
C ARG A 81 8.55 -10.66 -7.99
N HIS A 82 7.94 -9.98 -7.02
CA HIS A 82 6.57 -10.19 -6.56
C HIS A 82 5.53 -9.28 -7.24
N GLY A 83 5.88 -8.67 -8.38
CA GLY A 83 4.94 -7.92 -9.21
C GLY A 83 4.62 -6.49 -8.73
N VAL A 84 5.27 -6.00 -7.68
CA VAL A 84 5.07 -4.65 -7.15
C VAL A 84 5.86 -3.66 -8.00
N THR A 85 5.22 -3.09 -9.01
CA THR A 85 5.84 -2.13 -9.95
C THR A 85 5.81 -0.69 -9.45
N THR A 86 5.14 -0.44 -8.35
CA THR A 86 5.14 0.86 -7.66
C THR A 86 5.00 0.60 -6.16
N VAL A 87 5.90 1.21 -5.37
CA VAL A 87 5.88 1.07 -3.92
C VAL A 87 6.08 2.43 -3.26
N LEU A 88 5.41 2.64 -2.14
CA LEU A 88 5.66 3.75 -1.23
C LEU A 88 6.38 3.21 0.01
N PRO A 89 7.69 3.41 0.15
CA PRO A 89 8.37 3.14 1.41
C PRO A 89 7.67 3.82 2.59
N ALA A 90 7.26 3.02 3.58
CA ALA A 90 6.68 3.52 4.81
C ALA A 90 7.81 3.88 5.79
N LEU A 91 7.80 5.12 6.26
CA LEU A 91 8.70 5.61 7.31
C LEU A 91 7.91 5.71 8.60
N TYR A 92 8.35 4.95 9.61
CA TYR A 92 7.59 4.69 10.83
C TYR A 92 7.84 5.74 11.92
N PHE A 93 6.91 5.95 12.80
CA PHE A 93 6.92 6.98 13.86
C PHE A 93 8.03 6.79 14.92
N ASN A 94 8.75 5.69 14.93
CA ASN A 94 9.88 5.50 15.83
C ASN A 94 11.15 6.24 15.39
N LEU A 95 11.18 6.79 14.18
CA LEU A 95 12.28 7.60 13.69
C LEU A 95 12.20 9.02 14.25
N THR A 96 13.34 9.57 14.68
CA THR A 96 13.52 10.99 14.98
C THR A 96 13.47 11.84 13.70
N ALA A 97 13.39 13.17 13.81
CA ALA A 97 13.43 14.05 12.65
C ALA A 97 14.68 13.85 11.77
N ASP A 98 15.84 13.74 12.40
CA ASP A 98 17.11 13.52 11.68
C ASP A 98 17.16 12.14 11.02
N GLU A 99 16.62 11.11 11.66
CA GLU A 99 16.52 9.76 11.08
C GLU A 99 15.55 9.69 9.91
N TYR A 100 14.39 10.39 9.95
CA TYR A 100 13.51 10.54 8.80
C TYR A 100 14.25 11.14 7.60
N ILE A 101 14.99 12.22 7.83
CA ILE A 101 15.76 12.91 6.78
C ILE A 101 16.83 11.98 6.22
N ALA A 102 17.61 11.31 7.08
CA ALA A 102 18.66 10.38 6.68
C ALA A 102 18.08 9.18 5.89
N ALA A 103 16.96 8.62 6.31
CA ALA A 103 16.27 7.53 5.58
C ALA A 103 15.84 7.97 4.17
N MET A 104 15.29 9.19 4.04
CA MET A 104 14.94 9.75 2.74
C MET A 104 16.16 9.98 1.85
N ASP A 105 17.29 10.40 2.40
CA ASP A 105 18.54 10.62 1.65
C ASP A 105 19.07 9.29 1.07
N VAL A 106 19.09 8.22 1.86
CA VAL A 106 19.50 6.87 1.40
C VAL A 106 18.62 6.36 0.28
N ILE A 107 17.29 6.47 0.45
CA ILE A 107 16.31 6.01 -0.55
C ILE A 107 16.46 6.82 -1.84
N GLU A 108 16.53 8.14 -1.77
CA GLU A 108 16.63 9.00 -2.96
C GLU A 108 17.95 8.87 -3.70
N ASP A 109 19.06 8.60 -2.99
CA ASP A 109 20.33 8.25 -3.62
C ASP A 109 20.21 6.97 -4.45
N ALA A 110 19.58 5.93 -3.92
CA ALA A 110 19.34 4.69 -4.66
C ALA A 110 18.42 4.92 -5.89
N VAL A 111 17.38 5.74 -5.76
CA VAL A 111 16.52 6.15 -6.87
C VAL A 111 17.34 6.89 -7.93
N GLY A 112 18.16 7.85 -7.53
CA GLY A 112 19.02 8.64 -8.42
C GLY A 112 20.04 7.80 -9.19
N ARG A 113 20.51 6.71 -8.61
CA ARG A 113 21.40 5.72 -9.24
C ARG A 113 20.66 4.67 -10.09
N GLY A 114 19.34 4.69 -10.16
CA GLY A 114 18.52 3.71 -10.87
C GLY A 114 18.46 2.34 -10.18
N LYS A 115 18.84 2.27 -8.90
CA LYS A 115 18.84 1.05 -8.07
C LYS A 115 17.54 0.83 -7.31
N PHE A 116 16.63 1.81 -7.33
CA PHE A 116 15.28 1.69 -6.80
C PHE A 116 14.28 2.06 -7.91
N ARG A 117 13.89 1.07 -8.72
CA ARG A 117 13.17 1.27 -9.99
C ARG A 117 11.67 1.52 -9.81
N ASN A 118 11.06 0.98 -8.76
CA ASN A 118 9.62 1.02 -8.49
C ASN A 118 9.21 2.07 -7.43
N PHE A 119 10.07 3.04 -7.12
CA PHE A 119 9.77 4.11 -6.16
C PHE A 119 8.60 4.99 -6.63
N GLY A 120 7.55 5.12 -5.80
CA GLY A 120 6.34 5.90 -6.07
C GLY A 120 6.17 7.16 -5.22
N GLY A 121 7.03 7.34 -4.23
CA GLY A 121 6.96 8.37 -3.18
C GLY A 121 7.00 7.74 -1.80
N TYR A 122 6.75 8.51 -0.74
CA TYR A 122 6.76 8.03 0.64
C TYR A 122 5.36 7.86 1.21
N TYR A 123 5.22 6.88 2.08
CA TYR A 123 4.15 6.75 3.05
C TYR A 123 4.73 7.13 4.42
N MET A 124 4.29 8.26 4.97
CA MET A 124 4.76 8.73 6.27
C MET A 124 3.84 8.18 7.35
N GLU A 125 4.21 7.05 7.96
CA GLU A 125 3.42 6.46 9.05
C GLU A 125 3.75 7.15 10.38
N GLY A 126 3.36 8.38 10.46
CA GLY A 126 3.62 9.32 11.54
C GLY A 126 3.91 10.71 10.99
N PRO A 127 4.50 11.60 11.83
CA PRO A 127 5.02 11.33 13.17
C PRO A 127 3.96 11.31 14.29
N TYR A 128 2.83 12.00 14.14
CA TYR A 128 1.90 12.30 15.22
C TYR A 128 0.73 11.31 15.31
N LEU A 129 1.05 10.08 15.65
CA LEU A 129 0.09 9.02 15.99
C LEU A 129 -0.25 9.03 17.49
N ASN A 130 -1.27 8.30 17.91
CA ASN A 130 -1.59 8.16 19.32
C ASN A 130 -0.56 7.22 19.99
N PRO A 131 0.20 7.68 21.00
CA PRO A 131 1.27 6.91 21.64
C PRO A 131 0.82 5.62 22.35
N LYS A 132 -0.49 5.39 22.44
CA LYS A 132 -1.08 4.19 23.02
C LYS A 132 -0.94 2.97 22.11
N PHE A 133 -0.82 3.19 20.78
CA PHE A 133 -0.85 2.15 19.76
C PHE A 133 0.49 1.99 19.03
N GLY A 134 0.64 0.82 18.37
CA GLY A 134 1.77 0.47 17.53
C GLY A 134 2.82 -0.39 18.23
N CYS A 135 3.50 -1.24 17.45
CA CYS A 135 4.65 -1.99 17.95
C CYS A 135 5.80 -1.02 18.28
N ASN A 136 6.66 -1.41 19.23
CA ASN A 136 7.78 -0.58 19.69
C ASN A 136 7.37 0.86 20.08
N LYS A 137 6.15 1.06 20.57
CA LYS A 137 5.59 2.38 20.93
C LYS A 137 6.38 3.12 22.01
N GLU A 138 7.17 2.40 22.80
CA GLU A 138 8.08 2.99 23.79
C GLU A 138 9.20 3.80 23.13
N LEU A 139 9.61 3.46 21.91
CA LEU A 139 10.63 4.15 21.11
C LEU A 139 10.12 5.40 20.39
N ASN A 140 8.80 5.68 20.42
CA ASN A 140 8.22 6.83 19.75
C ASN A 140 8.74 8.17 20.32
N PRO A 141 9.51 8.98 19.57
CA PRO A 141 9.99 10.28 20.04
C PRO A 141 8.92 11.37 19.98
N TRP A 142 7.80 11.14 19.31
CA TRP A 142 6.75 12.14 19.00
C TRP A 142 5.58 12.11 19.98
N LYS A 143 5.77 11.53 21.17
CA LYS A 143 4.71 11.42 22.20
C LYS A 143 4.27 12.76 22.79
N GLY A 144 5.15 13.75 22.74
CA GLY A 144 4.95 15.09 23.32
C GLY A 144 3.92 15.94 22.56
N ALA A 145 3.84 17.21 22.93
CA ALA A 145 3.05 18.18 22.19
C ALA A 145 3.56 18.28 20.73
N ILE A 146 2.64 18.62 19.84
CA ILE A 146 3.01 18.89 18.43
C ILE A 146 3.75 20.22 18.37
N ASP A 147 5.03 20.19 17.97
CA ASP A 147 5.85 21.39 17.86
C ASP A 147 6.25 21.63 16.38
N ARG A 148 6.08 22.87 15.97
CA ARG A 148 6.45 23.31 14.62
C ARG A 148 7.94 23.13 14.33
N ALA A 149 8.79 23.34 15.33
CA ALA A 149 10.23 23.17 15.18
C ALA A 149 10.64 21.73 14.85
N ASP A 150 9.85 20.74 15.32
CA ASP A 150 10.13 19.33 15.12
C ASP A 150 9.64 18.85 13.74
N TYR A 151 8.43 19.23 13.33
CA TYR A 151 7.84 18.67 12.11
C TYR A 151 8.20 19.40 10.82
N VAL A 152 8.53 20.70 10.88
CA VAL A 152 8.83 21.49 9.67
C VAL A 152 10.01 20.91 8.88
N PRO A 153 11.15 20.57 9.50
CA PRO A 153 12.27 19.99 8.74
C PRO A 153 11.90 18.70 8.02
N VAL A 154 11.10 17.83 8.66
CA VAL A 154 10.65 16.56 8.08
C VAL A 154 9.65 16.81 6.94
N ALA A 155 8.67 17.68 7.16
CA ALA A 155 7.64 17.98 6.16
C ALA A 155 8.24 18.66 4.92
N ASP A 156 9.15 19.61 5.09
CA ASP A 156 9.85 20.28 3.99
C ASP A 156 10.72 19.29 3.19
N ARG A 157 11.47 18.42 3.90
CA ARG A 157 12.30 17.40 3.24
C ARG A 157 11.47 16.40 2.46
N ALA A 158 10.34 15.99 3.00
CA ALA A 158 9.44 15.01 2.38
C ALA A 158 8.54 15.62 1.29
N ALA A 159 8.35 16.94 1.24
CA ALA A 159 7.32 17.62 0.48
C ALA A 159 7.17 17.16 -0.97
N LYS A 160 8.28 16.90 -1.66
CA LYS A 160 8.27 16.48 -3.07
C LYS A 160 7.69 15.07 -3.26
N ASN A 161 7.94 14.17 -2.32
CA ASN A 161 7.73 12.73 -2.49
C ASN A 161 6.73 12.13 -1.50
N ALA A 162 6.35 12.83 -0.42
CA ALA A 162 5.32 12.34 0.50
C ALA A 162 3.96 12.25 -0.21
N ARG A 163 3.42 11.04 -0.28
CA ARG A 163 2.09 10.76 -0.86
C ARG A 163 1.02 10.63 0.19
N VAL A 164 1.38 10.04 1.34
CA VAL A 164 0.48 9.81 2.46
C VAL A 164 1.13 10.28 3.75
N TRP A 165 0.35 10.91 4.62
CA TRP A 165 0.70 11.23 6.00
C TRP A 165 -0.32 10.60 6.94
N CYS A 166 0.15 9.75 7.84
CA CYS A 166 -0.67 9.19 8.91
C CYS A 166 -0.76 10.14 10.09
N VAL A 167 -1.97 10.28 10.62
CA VAL A 167 -2.26 11.14 11.77
C VAL A 167 -3.27 10.48 12.70
N ALA A 168 -3.19 10.80 13.99
CA ALA A 168 -4.24 10.54 14.96
C ALA A 168 -5.05 11.84 15.17
N PRO A 169 -6.29 11.93 14.64
CA PRO A 169 -7.08 13.17 14.65
C PRO A 169 -7.41 13.72 16.04
N GLU A 170 -7.36 12.87 17.07
CA GLU A 170 -7.58 13.24 18.47
C GLU A 170 -6.38 13.97 19.11
N ARG A 171 -5.21 13.99 18.45
CA ARG A 171 -4.04 14.70 19.00
C ARG A 171 -4.28 16.20 19.03
N GLU A 172 -3.98 16.81 20.16
CA GLU A 172 -4.08 18.28 20.32
C GLU A 172 -3.19 19.01 19.30
N ASN A 173 -3.71 20.02 18.64
CA ASN A 173 -3.04 20.82 17.60
C ASN A 173 -2.66 20.07 16.32
N ILE A 174 -3.22 18.88 16.06
CA ILE A 174 -2.93 18.09 14.83
C ILE A 174 -3.26 18.87 13.55
N GLU A 175 -4.26 19.77 13.58
CA GLU A 175 -4.64 20.59 12.43
C GLU A 175 -3.51 21.53 11.97
N GLU A 176 -2.66 22.01 12.88
CA GLU A 176 -1.51 22.84 12.52
C GLU A 176 -0.50 22.07 11.67
N PHE A 177 -0.20 20.84 12.07
CA PHE A 177 0.66 19.94 11.29
C PHE A 177 0.03 19.62 9.94
N VAL A 178 -1.23 19.21 9.92
CA VAL A 178 -1.95 18.84 8.69
C VAL A 178 -2.01 20.02 7.72
N ALA A 179 -2.35 21.21 8.21
CA ALA A 179 -2.37 22.41 7.39
C ALA A 179 -0.99 22.77 6.81
N TYR A 180 0.06 22.59 7.60
CA TYR A 180 1.43 22.83 7.13
C TYR A 180 1.85 21.81 6.08
N ALA A 181 1.72 20.52 6.35
CA ALA A 181 2.05 19.45 5.41
C ALA A 181 1.28 19.62 4.08
N LYS A 182 0.00 19.99 4.16
CA LYS A 182 -0.83 20.34 3.00
C LYS A 182 -0.31 21.55 2.24
N SER A 183 0.21 22.56 2.93
CA SER A 183 0.73 23.79 2.31
C SER A 183 2.00 23.56 1.51
N VAL A 184 2.84 22.61 1.91
CA VAL A 184 4.10 22.27 1.22
C VAL A 184 3.90 21.18 0.16
N ASN A 185 2.83 20.38 0.28
CA ASN A 185 2.43 19.38 -0.73
C ASN A 185 0.90 19.26 -0.79
N ASP A 186 0.28 20.03 -1.68
CA ASP A 186 -1.18 20.01 -1.88
C ASP A 186 -1.72 18.66 -2.37
N GLY A 187 -0.88 17.83 -3.00
CA GLY A 187 -1.24 16.50 -3.48
C GLY A 187 -1.22 15.39 -2.42
N ALA A 188 -0.73 15.66 -1.20
CA ALA A 188 -0.66 14.66 -0.15
C ALA A 188 -2.05 14.24 0.36
N VAL A 189 -2.19 12.95 0.63
CA VAL A 189 -3.36 12.34 1.28
C VAL A 189 -3.07 12.21 2.77
N PHE A 190 -4.06 12.47 3.62
CA PHE A 190 -3.97 12.14 5.03
C PHE A 190 -4.74 10.86 5.33
N SER A 191 -4.18 10.05 6.25
CA SER A 191 -4.75 8.80 6.70
C SER A 191 -4.95 8.82 8.20
N VAL A 192 -6.10 8.37 8.69
CA VAL A 192 -6.26 8.10 10.11
C VAL A 192 -5.56 6.78 10.45
N ALA A 193 -4.66 6.81 11.44
CA ALA A 193 -3.82 5.70 11.82
C ALA A 193 -3.53 5.70 13.33
N HIS A 194 -3.41 4.51 13.94
CA HIS A 194 -3.07 4.35 15.35
C HIS A 194 -3.83 5.36 16.22
N SER A 195 -5.15 5.26 16.22
CA SER A 195 -6.02 6.34 16.69
C SER A 195 -7.22 5.79 17.44
N GLU A 196 -7.71 6.56 18.38
CA GLU A 196 -8.99 6.36 19.05
C GLU A 196 -9.95 7.56 18.80
N ALA A 197 -9.74 8.24 17.67
CA ALA A 197 -10.55 9.40 17.28
C ALA A 197 -12.02 9.06 17.16
N THR A 198 -12.85 10.02 17.55
CA THR A 198 -14.28 10.02 17.28
C THR A 198 -14.55 10.28 15.79
N PRO A 199 -15.72 9.88 15.26
CA PRO A 199 -16.10 10.22 13.88
C PRO A 199 -16.00 11.72 13.57
N GLY A 200 -16.41 12.59 14.51
CA GLY A 200 -16.33 14.03 14.33
C GLY A 200 -14.91 14.58 14.20
N GLU A 201 -13.94 14.00 14.90
CA GLU A 201 -12.52 14.36 14.77
C GLU A 201 -11.95 13.96 13.43
N ILE A 202 -12.34 12.79 12.90
CA ILE A 202 -11.97 12.33 11.56
C ILE A 202 -12.57 13.23 10.49
N GLU A 203 -13.87 13.49 10.57
CA GLU A 203 -14.61 14.32 9.60
C GLU A 203 -14.08 15.76 9.55
N ARG A 204 -13.60 16.30 10.67
CA ARG A 204 -12.95 17.61 10.75
C ARG A 204 -11.70 17.71 9.88
N LEU A 205 -10.95 16.59 9.68
CA LEU A 205 -9.74 16.56 8.85
C LEU A 205 -10.01 16.21 7.37
N MET A 206 -11.21 15.75 7.01
CA MET A 206 -11.55 15.44 5.61
C MET A 206 -11.38 16.63 4.65
N PRO A 207 -11.72 17.87 4.99
CA PRO A 207 -11.45 19.04 4.13
C PRO A 207 -9.97 19.28 3.85
N TYR A 208 -9.08 18.85 4.72
CA TYR A 208 -7.63 18.90 4.50
C TYR A 208 -7.10 17.77 3.62
N GLY A 209 -7.93 16.77 3.29
CA GLY A 209 -7.56 15.63 2.46
C GLY A 209 -7.38 14.33 3.22
N LEU A 210 -7.96 14.17 4.41
CA LEU A 210 -8.06 12.86 5.06
C LEU A 210 -9.02 12.00 4.26
N ARG A 211 -8.47 10.97 3.60
CA ARG A 211 -9.17 10.11 2.65
C ARG A 211 -8.79 8.64 2.77
N LEU A 212 -8.07 8.25 3.82
CA LEU A 212 -7.56 6.89 4.00
C LEU A 212 -7.69 6.48 5.47
N GLY A 213 -7.99 5.22 5.71
CA GLY A 213 -7.84 4.54 7.00
C GLY A 213 -6.74 3.51 6.89
N THR A 214 -5.66 3.73 7.64
CA THR A 214 -4.45 2.90 7.65
C THR A 214 -4.75 1.54 8.27
N HIS A 215 -4.25 0.45 7.66
CA HIS A 215 -4.40 -0.95 8.12
C HIS A 215 -5.69 -1.19 8.92
N HIS A 216 -6.80 -0.85 8.28
CA HIS A 216 -8.16 -0.94 8.83
C HIS A 216 -8.47 -2.40 9.20
N THR A 217 -8.71 -2.73 10.33
CA THR A 217 -9.20 -2.36 11.65
C THR A 217 -8.14 -2.56 12.75
N ASN A 218 -6.88 -2.30 12.45
CA ASN A 218 -5.78 -2.53 13.38
C ASN A 218 -5.34 -1.23 14.03
N ALA A 219 -4.87 -1.32 15.29
CA ALA A 219 -4.43 -0.18 16.09
C ALA A 219 -5.48 0.94 16.18
N THR A 220 -6.74 0.57 16.28
CA THR A 220 -7.89 1.48 16.47
C THR A 220 -8.52 1.25 17.84
N GLY A 221 -8.97 2.33 18.48
CA GLY A 221 -9.59 2.27 19.80
C GLY A 221 -11.04 1.83 19.72
N THR A 222 -11.51 1.22 20.82
CA THR A 222 -12.94 1.00 21.06
C THR A 222 -13.44 2.09 21.97
N LEU A 223 -14.44 2.85 21.52
CA LEU A 223 -15.07 3.88 22.32
C LEU A 223 -16.30 3.31 23.03
N GLU A 224 -16.25 3.22 24.35
CA GLU A 224 -17.40 2.98 25.18
C GLU A 224 -17.96 4.33 25.65
N ASN A 225 -19.10 4.77 25.11
CA ASN A 225 -19.77 5.97 25.58
C ASN A 225 -20.64 5.74 26.82
N PHE A 226 -21.13 4.51 26.97
CA PHE A 226 -21.99 4.10 28.07
C PHE A 226 -21.64 2.69 28.50
N PRO A 227 -21.80 2.32 29.79
CA PRO A 227 -21.61 0.95 30.25
C PRO A 227 -22.42 -0.04 29.41
N GLU A 228 -21.80 -1.15 29.01
CA GLU A 228 -22.39 -2.25 28.24
C GLU A 228 -22.85 -1.86 26.81
N CYS A 229 -22.60 -0.64 26.37
CA CYS A 229 -22.94 -0.20 25.01
C CYS A 229 -21.69 -0.01 24.17
N ARG A 230 -21.62 -0.73 23.05
CA ARG A 230 -20.58 -0.51 22.05
C ARG A 230 -20.70 0.93 21.49
N GLY A 231 -19.63 1.67 21.59
CA GLY A 231 -19.50 2.98 20.92
C GLY A 231 -19.12 2.84 19.44
N VAL A 232 -18.87 3.96 18.82
CA VAL A 232 -18.32 4.05 17.47
C VAL A 232 -16.91 4.63 17.54
N CYS A 233 -16.03 4.16 16.66
CA CYS A 233 -14.64 4.58 16.61
C CYS A 233 -14.18 4.84 15.17
N VAL A 234 -12.89 4.79 14.96
CA VAL A 234 -12.24 4.97 13.65
C VAL A 234 -12.85 4.05 12.59
N ASP A 235 -13.09 2.79 12.93
CA ASP A 235 -13.52 1.78 11.97
C ASP A 235 -14.88 2.11 11.35
N GLU A 236 -15.85 2.48 12.17
CA GLU A 236 -17.16 2.88 11.69
C GLU A 236 -17.10 4.18 10.88
N ALA A 237 -16.27 5.13 11.28
CA ALA A 237 -16.10 6.38 10.54
C ALA A 237 -15.49 6.16 9.15
N VAL A 238 -14.46 5.29 9.05
CA VAL A 238 -13.86 4.91 7.76
C VAL A 238 -14.86 4.20 6.86
N GLN A 239 -15.64 3.27 7.43
CA GLN A 239 -16.64 2.51 6.67
C GLN A 239 -17.81 3.38 6.19
N TYR A 240 -18.27 4.30 7.03
CA TYR A 240 -19.43 5.15 6.76
C TYR A 240 -19.14 6.23 5.72
N ASN A 241 -17.96 6.86 5.77
CA ASN A 241 -17.65 8.01 4.91
C ASN A 241 -17.22 7.58 3.50
N ASP A 242 -18.03 7.90 2.49
CA ASP A 242 -17.79 7.53 1.07
C ASP A 242 -16.49 8.12 0.49
N GLY A 243 -15.95 9.17 1.09
CA GLY A 243 -14.69 9.80 0.68
C GLY A 243 -13.43 9.11 1.21
N ILE A 244 -13.56 8.10 2.08
CA ILE A 244 -12.44 7.44 2.75
C ILE A 244 -12.23 6.04 2.17
N TYR A 245 -10.99 5.69 1.85
CA TYR A 245 -10.52 4.35 1.48
C TYR A 245 -10.05 3.59 2.73
N ALA A 246 -10.06 2.28 2.67
CA ALA A 246 -9.54 1.41 3.73
C ALA A 246 -8.38 0.55 3.22
N GLU A 247 -7.25 0.61 3.90
CA GLU A 247 -6.17 -0.37 3.73
C GLU A 247 -6.52 -1.66 4.45
N ILE A 248 -6.20 -2.79 3.84
CA ILE A 248 -6.41 -4.13 4.40
C ILE A 248 -5.12 -4.93 4.33
N ILE A 249 -4.64 -5.39 5.49
CA ILE A 249 -3.65 -6.44 5.60
C ILE A 249 -4.38 -7.77 5.50
N CYS A 250 -4.05 -8.58 4.53
CA CYS A 250 -4.74 -9.85 4.28
C CYS A 250 -3.78 -11.02 4.46
N ASP A 251 -3.43 -11.33 5.72
CA ASP A 251 -2.59 -12.47 6.09
C ASP A 251 -3.32 -13.82 5.92
N PHE A 252 -2.57 -14.90 5.78
CA PHE A 252 -3.08 -16.23 5.46
C PHE A 252 -4.15 -16.75 6.44
N LEU A 253 -3.95 -16.53 7.73
CA LEU A 253 -4.91 -16.96 8.75
C LEU A 253 -6.01 -15.94 9.02
N GLY A 254 -5.86 -14.69 8.53
CA GLY A 254 -6.79 -13.60 8.80
C GLY A 254 -6.74 -13.13 10.25
N ILE A 255 -5.53 -13.00 10.80
CA ILE A 255 -5.29 -12.53 12.17
C ILE A 255 -5.43 -11.01 12.21
N HIS A 256 -4.80 -10.27 11.27
CA HIS A 256 -4.99 -8.82 11.19
C HIS A 256 -6.45 -8.45 10.94
N VAL A 257 -7.08 -9.10 9.96
CA VAL A 257 -8.49 -8.86 9.64
C VAL A 257 -9.17 -10.20 9.38
N HIS A 258 -10.02 -10.62 10.31
CA HIS A 258 -10.71 -11.90 10.19
C HIS A 258 -11.47 -12.03 8.85
N PRO A 259 -11.44 -13.17 8.15
CA PRO A 259 -12.07 -13.34 6.83
C PRO A 259 -13.55 -12.94 6.76
N TYR A 260 -14.29 -13.14 7.86
CA TYR A 260 -15.68 -12.67 7.94
C TYR A 260 -15.77 -11.12 7.94
N LEU A 261 -14.83 -10.46 8.66
CA LEU A 261 -14.75 -9.00 8.70
C LEU A 261 -14.34 -8.43 7.35
N GLN A 262 -13.38 -9.06 6.64
CA GLN A 262 -13.01 -8.66 5.28
C GLN A 262 -14.24 -8.67 4.35
N ARG A 263 -15.07 -9.73 4.40
CA ARG A 263 -16.33 -9.79 3.62
C ARG A 263 -17.34 -8.71 4.04
N LEU A 264 -17.39 -8.37 5.32
CA LEU A 264 -18.26 -7.31 5.82
C LEU A 264 -17.80 -5.94 5.33
N ILE A 265 -16.49 -5.65 5.40
CA ILE A 265 -15.90 -4.41 4.90
C ILE A 265 -16.18 -4.25 3.41
N VAL A 266 -15.93 -5.30 2.59
CA VAL A 266 -16.25 -5.29 1.16
C VAL A 266 -17.73 -5.01 0.91
N LYS A 267 -18.62 -5.59 1.72
CA LYS A 267 -20.07 -5.39 1.59
C LYS A 267 -20.49 -3.96 1.91
N ILE A 268 -19.88 -3.33 2.91
CA ILE A 268 -20.22 -1.96 3.35
C ILE A 268 -19.58 -0.91 2.42
N MET A 269 -18.28 -1.05 2.15
CA MET A 269 -17.50 -0.03 1.44
C MET A 269 -17.58 -0.17 -0.09
N GLY A 270 -17.99 -1.34 -0.58
CA GLY A 270 -17.92 -1.65 -2.01
C GLY A 270 -16.49 -1.91 -2.48
N LYS A 271 -16.34 -2.20 -3.78
CA LYS A 271 -15.07 -2.63 -4.37
C LYS A 271 -14.11 -1.47 -4.68
N ASP A 272 -14.58 -0.25 -4.74
CA ASP A 272 -13.81 0.89 -5.23
C ASP A 272 -13.07 1.67 -4.12
N ARG A 273 -13.25 1.27 -2.84
CA ARG A 273 -12.65 1.96 -1.68
C ARG A 273 -11.75 1.08 -0.82
N ILE A 274 -11.44 -0.14 -1.28
CA ILE A 274 -10.55 -1.07 -0.59
C ILE A 274 -9.19 -1.03 -1.27
N ILE A 275 -8.13 -1.01 -0.47
CA ILE A 275 -6.74 -1.07 -0.92
C ILE A 275 -6.06 -2.21 -0.16
N LEU A 276 -5.46 -3.17 -0.87
CA LEU A 276 -4.60 -4.15 -0.25
C LEU A 276 -3.20 -3.56 -0.05
N ILE A 277 -2.63 -3.86 1.11
CA ILE A 277 -1.28 -3.50 1.49
C ILE A 277 -0.55 -4.73 2.04
N SER A 278 0.76 -4.73 1.97
CA SER A 278 1.55 -5.77 2.65
C SER A 278 1.81 -5.42 4.10
N ASP A 279 2.07 -4.17 4.41
CA ASP A 279 2.56 -3.73 5.72
C ASP A 279 3.73 -4.61 6.20
N ALA A 280 4.64 -4.96 5.26
CA ALA A 280 5.78 -5.78 5.59
C ALA A 280 6.75 -4.98 6.46
N PHE A 281 7.04 -5.51 7.64
CA PHE A 281 7.82 -4.87 8.68
C PHE A 281 9.00 -5.75 9.09
N VAL A 282 10.07 -5.16 9.58
CA VAL A 282 11.23 -5.89 10.09
C VAL A 282 11.09 -6.06 11.60
N ALA A 283 10.85 -7.28 12.04
CA ALA A 283 10.75 -7.61 13.45
C ALA A 283 11.37 -8.99 13.74
N ASP A 284 11.87 -9.18 14.95
CA ASP A 284 12.63 -10.35 15.36
C ASP A 284 12.06 -11.05 16.60
N GLY A 285 10.83 -10.74 16.97
CA GLY A 285 10.11 -11.39 18.04
C GLY A 285 9.63 -12.80 17.66
N PRO A 286 9.55 -13.73 18.61
CA PRO A 286 8.99 -15.06 18.34
C PRO A 286 7.47 -14.96 18.17
N PRO A 287 6.85 -15.91 17.42
CA PRO A 287 5.41 -16.03 17.39
C PRO A 287 4.81 -16.18 18.81
N ILE A 288 3.71 -15.49 19.05
CA ILE A 288 2.99 -15.61 20.32
C ILE A 288 2.20 -16.93 20.39
N PRO A 289 1.90 -17.45 21.60
CA PRO A 289 1.12 -18.68 21.76
C PRO A 289 -0.22 -18.61 21.01
N GLY A 290 -0.46 -19.61 20.15
CA GLY A 290 -1.65 -19.70 19.30
C GLY A 290 -1.49 -19.08 17.91
N CYS A 291 -0.34 -18.48 17.62
CA CYS A 291 -0.01 -17.92 16.30
C CYS A 291 1.19 -18.62 15.63
N GLU A 292 1.53 -19.83 16.06
CA GLU A 292 2.71 -20.58 15.58
C GLU A 292 2.63 -20.92 14.08
N GLU A 293 1.41 -20.98 13.52
CA GLU A 293 1.16 -21.23 12.11
C GLU A 293 1.07 -19.94 11.25
N ALA A 294 1.19 -18.76 11.88
CA ALA A 294 1.13 -17.47 11.22
C ALA A 294 2.50 -17.10 10.61
N PHE A 295 2.88 -17.80 9.55
CA PHE A 295 4.19 -17.66 8.91
C PHE A 295 4.40 -16.32 8.18
N ASP A 296 3.33 -15.61 7.89
CA ASP A 296 3.31 -14.35 7.15
C ASP A 296 3.05 -13.11 8.02
N ILE A 297 3.13 -13.26 9.35
CA ILE A 297 3.01 -12.19 10.33
C ILE A 297 4.34 -12.03 11.08
N ASN A 298 4.67 -10.78 11.43
CA ASN A 298 5.77 -10.46 12.32
C ASN A 298 5.28 -10.12 13.73
N PHE A 299 6.14 -10.37 14.71
CA PHE A 299 5.94 -10.02 16.11
C PHE A 299 7.15 -9.26 16.63
N ASP A 300 6.91 -8.27 17.47
CA ASP A 300 7.99 -7.62 18.20
C ASP A 300 8.42 -8.47 19.44
N ARG A 301 9.48 -8.03 20.12
CA ARG A 301 10.01 -8.75 21.30
C ARG A 301 9.07 -8.73 22.50
N SER A 302 8.09 -7.84 22.51
CA SER A 302 7.05 -7.79 23.55
C SER A 302 5.85 -8.71 23.26
N GLY A 303 5.81 -9.30 22.06
CA GLY A 303 4.74 -10.18 21.61
C GLY A 303 3.56 -9.42 21.01
N GLU A 304 3.74 -8.16 20.62
CA GLU A 304 2.76 -7.42 19.83
C GLU A 304 2.93 -7.76 18.33
N ILE A 305 1.84 -7.76 17.58
CA ILE A 305 1.90 -7.91 16.12
C ILE A 305 2.62 -6.69 15.54
N ALA A 306 3.61 -6.94 14.69
CA ALA A 306 4.46 -5.94 14.07
C ALA A 306 4.38 -6.06 12.55
N GLY A 307 3.26 -5.66 11.97
CA GLY A 307 3.00 -5.79 10.55
C GLY A 307 3.10 -7.22 10.04
N SER A 308 3.54 -7.40 8.81
CA SER A 308 3.61 -8.70 8.14
C SER A 308 5.00 -9.05 7.62
N ARG A 309 5.13 -10.26 7.06
CA ARG A 309 6.25 -10.70 6.20
C ARG A 309 5.78 -10.95 4.77
N MET A 310 4.56 -10.53 4.45
CA MET A 310 3.98 -10.76 3.12
C MET A 310 4.56 -9.81 2.08
N THR A 311 4.53 -10.30 0.85
CA THR A 311 4.49 -9.43 -0.33
C THR A 311 3.04 -9.24 -0.80
N LEU A 312 2.78 -8.21 -1.58
CA LEU A 312 1.40 -7.84 -1.96
C LEU A 312 0.69 -8.90 -2.82
N ASP A 313 1.39 -9.70 -3.59
CA ASP A 313 0.83 -10.84 -4.34
C ASP A 313 0.28 -11.93 -3.41
N ILE A 314 0.93 -12.18 -2.27
CA ILE A 314 0.42 -13.09 -1.23
C ILE A 314 -0.86 -12.53 -0.63
N ALA A 315 -0.90 -11.23 -0.29
CA ALA A 315 -2.11 -10.58 0.18
C ALA A 315 -3.26 -10.68 -0.85
N CYS A 316 -2.96 -10.55 -2.15
CA CYS A 316 -3.93 -10.73 -3.23
C CYS A 316 -4.49 -12.17 -3.27
N ALA A 317 -3.63 -13.17 -3.19
CA ALA A 317 -4.05 -14.58 -3.16
C ALA A 317 -4.93 -14.89 -1.93
N ASN A 318 -4.53 -14.40 -0.76
CA ASN A 318 -5.28 -14.53 0.49
C ASN A 318 -6.65 -13.84 0.40
N MET A 319 -6.73 -12.65 -0.18
CA MET A 319 -7.98 -11.92 -0.36
C MET A 319 -8.96 -12.69 -1.26
N MET A 320 -8.49 -13.31 -2.33
CA MET A 320 -9.30 -14.19 -3.18
C MET A 320 -9.81 -15.41 -2.39
N MET A 321 -8.95 -16.03 -1.59
CA MET A 321 -9.29 -17.19 -0.75
C MET A 321 -10.33 -16.82 0.32
N HIS A 322 -10.15 -15.72 1.01
CA HIS A 322 -10.98 -15.31 2.14
C HIS A 322 -12.35 -14.79 1.74
N THR A 323 -12.43 -14.09 0.59
CA THR A 323 -13.65 -13.37 0.21
C THR A 323 -14.36 -13.96 -1.02
N GLY A 324 -13.65 -14.76 -1.83
CA GLY A 324 -14.14 -15.24 -3.12
C GLY A 324 -14.23 -14.13 -4.19
N CYS A 325 -13.48 -13.02 -4.02
CA CYS A 325 -13.44 -11.96 -5.02
C CYS A 325 -12.79 -12.45 -6.33
N SER A 326 -13.14 -11.83 -7.44
CA SER A 326 -12.62 -12.15 -8.77
C SER A 326 -11.21 -11.57 -8.98
N LEU A 327 -10.50 -12.03 -10.02
CA LEU A 327 -9.25 -11.42 -10.46
C LEU A 327 -9.42 -9.92 -10.78
N CYS A 328 -10.53 -9.52 -11.39
CA CYS A 328 -10.81 -8.11 -11.65
C CYS A 328 -10.89 -7.30 -10.34
N ASP A 329 -11.52 -7.86 -9.32
CA ASP A 329 -11.67 -7.21 -8.02
C ASP A 329 -10.32 -7.06 -7.32
N VAL A 330 -9.52 -8.13 -7.27
CA VAL A 330 -8.24 -8.10 -6.55
C VAL A 330 -7.22 -7.17 -7.23
N PHE A 331 -7.17 -7.12 -8.56
CA PHE A 331 -6.41 -6.09 -9.27
C PHE A 331 -6.99 -4.68 -9.04
N GLY A 332 -8.30 -4.59 -8.80
CA GLY A 332 -8.93 -3.35 -8.34
C GLY A 332 -8.33 -2.88 -7.02
N TYR A 333 -8.22 -3.78 -6.03
CA TYR A 333 -7.73 -3.49 -4.69
C TYR A 333 -6.22 -3.21 -4.63
N ALA A 334 -5.44 -3.93 -5.42
CA ALA A 334 -3.98 -3.86 -5.37
C ALA A 334 -3.33 -2.96 -6.46
N SER A 335 -4.13 -2.39 -7.37
CA SER A 335 -3.59 -1.55 -8.46
C SER A 335 -4.47 -0.34 -8.76
N LYS A 336 -5.74 -0.51 -9.13
CA LYS A 336 -6.63 0.57 -9.57
C LYS A 336 -6.95 1.56 -8.43
N ASN A 337 -7.33 1.04 -7.26
CA ASN A 337 -7.77 1.87 -6.15
C ASN A 337 -6.63 2.69 -5.54
N PRO A 338 -5.43 2.12 -5.27
CA PRO A 338 -4.30 2.91 -4.82
C PRO A 338 -3.87 3.95 -5.87
N ALA A 339 -3.86 3.59 -7.16
CA ALA A 339 -3.56 4.56 -8.22
C ALA A 339 -4.56 5.72 -8.24
N ARG A 340 -5.86 5.43 -8.04
CA ARG A 340 -6.92 6.44 -7.99
C ARG A 340 -6.79 7.35 -6.75
N LEU A 341 -6.55 6.77 -5.57
CA LEU A 341 -6.35 7.53 -4.33
C LEU A 341 -5.20 8.54 -4.47
N LEU A 342 -4.09 8.09 -5.06
CA LEU A 342 -2.85 8.86 -5.18
C LEU A 342 -2.74 9.67 -6.49
N ASN A 343 -3.81 9.75 -7.29
CA ASN A 343 -3.83 10.46 -8.58
C ASN A 343 -2.73 10.01 -9.56
N MET A 344 -2.38 8.72 -9.56
CA MET A 344 -1.43 8.12 -10.49
C MET A 344 -2.12 7.79 -11.82
N HIS A 345 -2.41 8.81 -12.63
CA HIS A 345 -3.29 8.72 -13.80
C HIS A 345 -2.82 7.78 -14.92
N THR A 346 -1.55 7.38 -14.92
CA THR A 346 -0.97 6.45 -15.91
C THR A 346 -0.79 5.03 -15.40
N LYS A 347 -1.28 4.72 -14.19
CA LYS A 347 -1.12 3.41 -13.52
C LYS A 347 -2.46 2.76 -13.19
N GLY A 348 -2.42 1.54 -12.67
CA GLY A 348 -3.57 0.83 -12.09
C GLY A 348 -4.51 0.17 -13.09
N ALA A 349 -4.26 0.21 -14.39
CA ALA A 349 -5.08 -0.47 -15.40
C ALA A 349 -4.30 -0.72 -16.70
N VAL A 350 -4.64 -1.80 -17.40
CA VAL A 350 -4.22 -1.99 -18.80
C VAL A 350 -5.03 -1.04 -19.68
N ARG A 351 -4.40 0.05 -20.11
CA ARG A 351 -5.05 1.12 -20.89
C ARG A 351 -4.02 1.76 -21.82
N LYS A 352 -4.45 2.10 -23.04
CA LYS A 352 -3.59 2.85 -24.00
C LYS A 352 -3.10 4.16 -23.40
N GLY A 353 -1.80 4.39 -23.48
CA GLY A 353 -1.11 5.55 -22.92
C GLY A 353 -0.67 5.40 -21.45
N ASN A 354 -1.12 4.38 -20.75
CA ASN A 354 -0.62 4.07 -19.41
C ASN A 354 0.80 3.54 -19.47
N ASP A 355 1.48 3.60 -18.32
CA ASP A 355 2.77 2.96 -18.13
C ASP A 355 2.65 1.47 -18.42
N ALA A 356 3.65 0.92 -19.11
CA ALA A 356 3.70 -0.49 -19.40
C ALA A 356 4.22 -1.28 -18.18
N ASP A 357 3.53 -1.09 -17.05
CA ASP A 357 3.72 -1.81 -15.80
C ASP A 357 2.66 -2.92 -15.77
N ILE A 358 3.08 -4.14 -16.04
CA ILE A 358 2.21 -5.29 -16.26
C ILE A 358 2.77 -6.50 -15.52
N ILE A 359 1.90 -7.29 -14.92
CA ILE A 359 2.29 -8.60 -14.37
C ILE A 359 1.51 -9.72 -15.06
N ILE A 360 2.16 -10.87 -15.14
CA ILE A 360 1.52 -12.11 -15.56
C ILE A 360 1.40 -12.99 -14.33
N VAL A 361 0.17 -13.39 -14.00
CA VAL A 361 -0.13 -14.23 -12.85
C VAL A 361 -0.88 -15.49 -13.25
N ASP A 362 -0.73 -16.56 -12.47
CA ASP A 362 -1.55 -17.76 -12.63
C ASP A 362 -2.95 -17.60 -12.00
N HIS A 363 -3.76 -18.65 -12.01
CA HIS A 363 -5.11 -18.67 -11.45
C HIS A 363 -5.13 -18.59 -9.90
N ARG A 364 -4.00 -18.75 -9.22
CA ARG A 364 -3.84 -18.62 -7.77
C ARG A 364 -3.20 -17.29 -7.36
N PHE A 365 -3.01 -16.41 -8.34
CA PHE A 365 -2.33 -15.14 -8.19
C PHE A 365 -0.81 -15.25 -7.90
N SER A 366 -0.16 -16.37 -8.30
CA SER A 366 1.30 -16.43 -8.26
C SER A 366 1.87 -15.59 -9.40
N VAL A 367 2.78 -14.68 -9.11
CA VAL A 367 3.45 -13.84 -10.12
C VAL A 367 4.45 -14.66 -10.89
N LEU A 368 4.26 -14.75 -12.20
CA LEU A 368 5.12 -15.49 -13.13
C LEU A 368 6.11 -14.60 -13.86
N LYS A 369 5.70 -13.37 -14.16
CA LYS A 369 6.52 -12.36 -14.85
C LYS A 369 6.10 -10.95 -14.39
N THR A 370 7.09 -10.08 -14.30
CA THR A 370 6.91 -8.66 -14.04
C THR A 370 7.49 -7.88 -15.20
N ILE A 371 6.70 -6.96 -15.74
CA ILE A 371 7.11 -6.01 -16.78
C ILE A 371 7.00 -4.61 -16.14
N ILE A 372 8.11 -3.88 -16.10
CA ILE A 372 8.17 -2.51 -15.59
C ILE A 372 8.64 -1.58 -16.68
N LYS A 373 7.89 -0.52 -16.96
CA LYS A 373 8.17 0.46 -18.04
C LYS A 373 8.43 -0.20 -19.39
N GLY A 374 7.71 -1.30 -19.68
CA GLY A 374 7.79 -2.01 -20.95
C GLY A 374 8.98 -2.95 -21.11
N GLU A 375 9.72 -3.25 -20.05
CA GLU A 375 10.82 -4.20 -20.00
C GLU A 375 10.52 -5.35 -19.06
N GLU A 376 10.78 -6.61 -19.47
CA GLU A 376 10.66 -7.76 -18.58
C GLU A 376 11.74 -7.67 -17.49
N TYR A 377 11.31 -7.83 -16.24
CA TYR A 377 12.20 -7.82 -15.09
C TYR A 377 12.75 -9.24 -14.83
N HIS A 378 14.07 -9.38 -14.77
CA HIS A 378 14.74 -10.68 -14.57
C HIS A 378 15.48 -10.78 -13.22
N GLY A 379 15.44 -9.74 -12.39
CA GLY A 379 16.28 -9.61 -11.21
C GLY A 379 17.70 -9.12 -11.55
N ASP A 380 18.33 -8.43 -10.60
CA ASP A 380 19.75 -8.01 -10.70
C ASP A 380 20.67 -9.10 -10.13
#